data_ee4e012e91aa123ca5ff4499a5abb3a9
#
_entry.id   ee4e012e91aa123ca5ff4499a5abb3a9
#
_cell.length_a   1.000
_cell.length_b   1.000
_cell.length_c   1.000
_cell.angle_alpha   90.00
_cell.angle_beta   90.00
_cell.angle_gamma   90.00
#
_symmetry.space_group_name_H-M   'P 1'
#
loop_
_entity.id
_entity.type
_entity.pdbx_description
1 polymer ?
#
loop_
_entity_poly.entity_id
_entity_poly.type
_entity_poly.pdbx_seq_one_letter_code
_entity_poly.pdbx_strand_id
1 'polypeptide(L)'
;MRIGLLGGSFDPVHCAHLALASAAREALGLDQVQLIPAGQPWQRLPLGASPSQRLEMVTLAIKGHTGLTANPIETDRSGPTYTLETLNALPQGPDYFWILGADQLSNFCTWRNWSEIAARVQLVVAQRPGSPLTVPQELSQWLTANQRELIELPFHPLDVSANEIRNRITRGESTSDLIPEVVAQYISEHGLYRQRTA
;
A
#
# COMPACT_ATOMS: atom_id res chain seq x y z
N MET A 1 11.66 -7.36 -16.44
CA MET A 1 11.11 -7.74 -15.13
C MET A 1 10.00 -6.75 -14.79
N ARG A 2 8.81 -7.25 -14.47
CA ARG A 2 7.61 -6.44 -14.18
C ARG A 2 7.33 -6.48 -12.69
N ILE A 3 7.41 -5.34 -12.03
CA ILE A 3 7.33 -5.24 -10.55
C ILE A 3 6.17 -4.34 -10.15
N GLY A 4 5.23 -4.90 -9.38
CA GLY A 4 4.19 -4.11 -8.71
C GLY A 4 4.76 -3.43 -7.45
N LEU A 5 4.35 -2.21 -7.21
CA LEU A 5 4.68 -1.43 -6.03
C LEU A 5 3.38 -1.08 -5.30
N LEU A 6 3.19 -1.59 -4.11
CA LEU A 6 2.03 -1.28 -3.26
C LEU A 6 2.52 -0.52 -2.02
N GLY A 7 2.43 0.80 -2.08
CA GLY A 7 2.74 1.68 -0.95
C GLY A 7 1.59 1.77 0.04
N GLY A 8 1.90 1.84 1.32
CA GLY A 8 0.88 1.99 2.34
C GLY A 8 1.44 2.27 3.74
N SER A 9 0.61 2.75 4.65
CA SER A 9 1.02 2.87 6.04
C SER A 9 1.20 1.49 6.70
N PHE A 10 0.38 0.50 6.31
CA PHE A 10 0.35 -0.85 6.90
C PHE A 10 0.36 -0.83 8.44
N ASP A 11 -0.58 -0.10 9.01
CA ASP A 11 -0.68 0.16 10.45
C ASP A 11 -1.99 -0.38 11.09
N PRO A 12 -2.17 -1.73 11.13
CA PRO A 12 -1.34 -2.80 10.58
C PRO A 12 -1.63 -3.16 9.11
N VAL A 13 -0.78 -4.01 8.53
CA VAL A 13 -1.10 -4.76 7.31
C VAL A 13 -2.29 -5.69 7.59
N HIS A 14 -3.15 -5.90 6.57
CA HIS A 14 -4.36 -6.73 6.72
C HIS A 14 -4.69 -7.51 5.46
N CYS A 15 -5.67 -8.42 5.56
CA CYS A 15 -6.03 -9.34 4.49
C CYS A 15 -6.38 -8.64 3.16
N ALA A 16 -7.01 -7.45 3.19
CA ALA A 16 -7.31 -6.70 1.97
C ALA A 16 -6.05 -6.23 1.23
N HIS A 17 -4.96 -5.90 1.93
CA HIS A 17 -3.69 -5.54 1.29
C HIS A 17 -3.08 -6.75 0.57
N LEU A 18 -3.09 -7.92 1.21
CA LEU A 18 -2.55 -9.16 0.64
C LEU A 18 -3.37 -9.61 -0.57
N ALA A 19 -4.69 -9.54 -0.45
CA ALA A 19 -5.60 -9.88 -1.54
C ALA A 19 -5.38 -8.97 -2.76
N LEU A 20 -5.25 -7.64 -2.53
CA LEU A 20 -4.95 -6.67 -3.59
C LEU A 20 -3.61 -6.95 -4.25
N ALA A 21 -2.55 -7.18 -3.47
CA ALA A 21 -1.22 -7.47 -4.00
C ALA A 21 -1.20 -8.74 -4.85
N SER A 22 -1.86 -9.80 -4.38
CA SER A 22 -1.99 -11.07 -5.11
C SER A 22 -2.80 -10.91 -6.40
N ALA A 23 -3.96 -10.25 -6.33
CA ALA A 23 -4.80 -10.01 -7.50
C ALA A 23 -4.08 -9.18 -8.57
N ALA A 24 -3.35 -8.13 -8.17
CA ALA A 24 -2.57 -7.32 -9.10
C ALA A 24 -1.45 -8.15 -9.75
N ARG A 25 -0.75 -8.98 -8.97
CA ARG A 25 0.30 -9.85 -9.49
C ARG A 25 -0.25 -10.79 -10.56
N GLU A 26 -1.35 -11.46 -10.29
CA GLU A 26 -1.95 -12.44 -11.19
C GLU A 26 -2.53 -11.77 -12.46
N ALA A 27 -3.38 -10.76 -12.28
CA ALA A 27 -4.09 -10.12 -13.38
C ALA A 27 -3.15 -9.40 -14.36
N LEU A 28 -2.06 -8.84 -13.86
CA LEU A 28 -1.10 -8.10 -14.67
C LEU A 28 0.12 -8.93 -15.07
N GLY A 29 0.23 -10.19 -14.66
CA GLY A 29 1.40 -11.04 -14.93
C GLY A 29 2.69 -10.43 -14.40
N LEU A 30 2.67 -9.92 -13.16
CA LEU A 30 3.85 -9.35 -12.53
C LEU A 30 4.76 -10.44 -11.97
N ASP A 31 6.07 -10.28 -12.12
CA ASP A 31 7.04 -11.20 -11.55
C ASP A 31 6.96 -11.18 -10.02
N GLN A 32 6.78 -9.99 -9.45
CA GLN A 32 6.56 -9.79 -8.02
C GLN A 32 5.76 -8.52 -7.72
N VAL A 33 5.21 -8.45 -6.50
CA VAL A 33 4.68 -7.21 -5.92
C VAL A 33 5.43 -6.91 -4.62
N GLN A 34 5.97 -5.71 -4.54
CA GLN A 34 6.66 -5.20 -3.36
C GLN A 34 5.69 -4.36 -2.52
N LEU A 35 5.47 -4.77 -1.27
CA LEU A 35 4.76 -3.97 -0.28
C LEU A 35 5.78 -3.02 0.35
N ILE A 36 5.52 -1.71 0.26
CA ILE A 36 6.42 -0.64 0.72
C ILE A 36 5.78 0.07 1.92
N PRO A 37 6.13 -0.30 3.16
CA PRO A 37 5.63 0.41 4.33
C PRO A 37 6.19 1.84 4.36
N ALA A 38 5.29 2.83 4.43
CA ALA A 38 5.70 4.23 4.51
C ALA A 38 6.55 4.48 5.77
N GLY A 39 7.67 5.16 5.63
CA GLY A 39 8.51 5.54 6.77
C GLY A 39 7.78 6.54 7.67
N GLN A 40 7.78 7.81 7.27
CA GLN A 40 7.05 8.90 7.93
C GLN A 40 6.12 9.57 6.92
N PRO A 41 4.86 9.07 6.77
CA PRO A 41 3.92 9.63 5.79
C PRO A 41 3.51 11.05 6.19
N TRP A 42 3.81 12.03 5.34
CA TRP A 42 3.58 13.45 5.61
C TRP A 42 2.09 13.85 5.67
N GLN A 43 1.21 13.04 5.07
CA GLN A 43 -0.23 13.31 5.02
C GLN A 43 -1.01 12.68 6.18
N ARG A 44 -0.36 12.03 7.14
CA ARG A 44 -1.06 11.30 8.20
C ARG A 44 -0.58 11.72 9.59
N LEU A 45 -1.47 11.60 10.57
CA LEU A 45 -1.14 11.68 11.98
C LEU A 45 -0.12 10.58 12.35
N PRO A 46 0.62 10.73 13.47
CA PRO A 46 1.51 9.69 13.95
C PRO A 46 0.82 8.33 13.92
N LEU A 47 1.51 7.34 13.36
CA LEU A 47 1.01 5.97 13.26
C LEU A 47 1.13 5.26 14.61
N GLY A 48 0.33 4.21 14.81
CA GLY A 48 0.29 3.47 16.08
C GLY A 48 1.49 2.54 16.29
N ALA A 49 2.16 2.12 15.19
CA ALA A 49 3.35 1.30 15.21
C ALA A 49 4.52 2.03 14.54
N SER A 50 5.76 1.78 15.00
CA SER A 50 6.98 2.33 14.40
C SER A 50 7.18 1.82 12.97
N PRO A 51 7.99 2.51 12.12
CA PRO A 51 8.31 2.04 10.78
C PRO A 51 8.85 0.61 10.76
N SER A 52 9.76 0.26 11.67
CA SER A 52 10.33 -1.09 11.77
C SER A 52 9.29 -2.14 12.17
N GLN A 53 8.40 -1.84 13.10
CA GLN A 53 7.31 -2.73 13.48
C GLN A 53 6.33 -2.98 12.33
N ARG A 54 6.02 -1.96 11.54
CA ARG A 54 5.14 -2.08 10.38
C ARG A 54 5.78 -2.90 9.26
N LEU A 55 7.08 -2.71 9.02
CA LEU A 55 7.87 -3.54 8.10
C LEU A 55 7.87 -5.01 8.56
N GLU A 56 8.09 -5.28 9.84
CA GLU A 56 8.08 -6.64 10.38
C GLU A 56 6.70 -7.28 10.23
N MET A 57 5.61 -6.57 10.53
CA MET A 57 4.26 -7.07 10.32
C MET A 57 3.99 -7.41 8.84
N VAL A 58 4.46 -6.60 7.90
CA VAL A 58 4.37 -6.89 6.46
C VAL A 58 5.18 -8.13 6.12
N THR A 59 6.41 -8.24 6.61
CA THR A 59 7.29 -9.39 6.38
C THR A 59 6.68 -10.70 6.89
N LEU A 60 6.05 -10.66 8.06
CA LEU A 60 5.31 -11.79 8.62
C LEU A 60 4.09 -12.15 7.78
N ALA A 61 3.31 -11.14 7.38
CA ALA A 61 2.06 -11.32 6.66
C ALA A 61 2.24 -11.97 5.28
N ILE A 62 3.35 -11.69 4.59
CA ILE A 62 3.60 -12.22 3.24
C ILE A 62 4.25 -13.62 3.24
N LYS A 63 4.60 -14.18 4.41
CA LYS A 63 5.14 -15.55 4.47
C LYS A 63 4.17 -16.53 3.84
N GLY A 64 4.66 -17.32 2.87
CA GLY A 64 3.83 -18.27 2.11
C GLY A 64 3.11 -17.67 0.90
N HIS A 65 3.16 -16.34 0.68
CA HIS A 65 2.60 -15.70 -0.52
C HIS A 65 3.69 -15.60 -1.61
N THR A 66 3.62 -16.47 -2.60
CA THR A 66 4.57 -16.47 -3.72
C THR A 66 4.54 -15.14 -4.47
N GLY A 67 5.71 -14.54 -4.69
CA GLY A 67 5.86 -13.30 -5.45
C GLY A 67 5.45 -12.03 -4.71
N LEU A 68 5.15 -12.11 -3.41
CA LEU A 68 5.03 -10.92 -2.57
C LEU A 68 6.32 -10.72 -1.77
N THR A 69 6.81 -9.48 -1.70
CA THR A 69 8.03 -9.12 -0.96
C THR A 69 7.80 -7.84 -0.16
N ALA A 70 8.46 -7.71 0.99
CA ALA A 70 8.50 -6.47 1.77
C ALA A 70 9.73 -5.65 1.32
N ASN A 71 9.51 -4.36 1.04
CA ASN A 71 10.60 -3.48 0.64
C ASN A 71 10.81 -2.40 1.71
N PRO A 72 11.97 -2.35 2.38
CA PRO A 72 12.25 -1.44 3.49
C PRO A 72 12.65 -0.02 3.04
N ILE A 73 12.68 0.25 1.75
CA ILE A 73 13.24 1.46 1.14
C ILE A 73 12.78 2.79 1.78
N GLU A 74 11.56 2.83 2.33
CA GLU A 74 11.04 4.01 3.02
C GLU A 74 11.26 3.95 4.53
N THR A 75 11.22 2.76 5.13
CA THR A 75 11.42 2.58 6.58
C THR A 75 12.87 2.76 7.00
N ASP A 76 13.82 2.55 6.08
CA ASP A 76 15.25 2.73 6.32
C ASP A 76 15.70 4.20 6.16
N ARG A 77 14.81 5.06 5.66
CA ARG A 77 15.11 6.51 5.54
C ARG A 77 14.58 7.28 6.76
N SER A 78 15.31 8.29 7.16
CA SER A 78 14.86 9.30 8.13
C SER A 78 14.09 10.42 7.43
N GLY A 79 13.12 11.02 8.14
CA GLY A 79 12.34 12.16 7.67
C GLY A 79 11.11 11.77 6.82
N PRO A 80 10.37 12.78 6.33
CA PRO A 80 9.17 12.56 5.53
C PRO A 80 9.46 11.75 4.27
N THR A 81 8.57 10.80 3.94
CA THR A 81 8.72 9.95 2.75
C THR A 81 7.85 10.48 1.62
N TYR A 82 8.44 10.62 0.44
CA TYR A 82 7.77 11.02 -0.79
C TYR A 82 7.96 9.96 -1.86
N THR A 83 6.89 9.62 -2.56
CA THR A 83 6.88 8.55 -3.59
C THR A 83 7.94 8.75 -4.68
N LEU A 84 8.15 9.99 -5.14
CA LEU A 84 9.18 10.25 -6.16
C LEU A 84 10.59 9.88 -5.68
N GLU A 85 10.91 10.17 -4.42
CA GLU A 85 12.21 9.82 -3.83
C GLU A 85 12.37 8.29 -3.72
N THR A 86 11.28 7.60 -3.40
CA THR A 86 11.25 6.13 -3.40
C THR A 86 11.53 5.59 -4.79
N LEU A 87 10.85 6.10 -5.83
CA LEU A 87 11.10 5.70 -7.21
C LEU A 87 12.52 6.03 -7.68
N ASN A 88 13.12 7.13 -7.22
CA ASN A 88 14.50 7.49 -7.55
C ASN A 88 15.53 6.52 -6.96
N ALA A 89 15.20 5.91 -5.82
CA ALA A 89 16.08 4.97 -5.13
C ALA A 89 15.91 3.52 -5.60
N LEU A 90 14.88 3.22 -6.40
CA LEU A 90 14.69 1.88 -6.97
C LEU A 90 15.70 1.60 -8.09
N PRO A 91 16.10 0.32 -8.29
CA PRO A 91 16.96 -0.09 -9.39
C PRO A 91 16.41 0.34 -10.77
N GLN A 92 17.30 0.68 -11.70
CA GLN A 92 16.94 0.90 -13.08
C GLN A 92 16.75 -0.46 -13.82
N GLY A 93 15.86 -0.47 -14.82
CA GLY A 93 15.67 -1.62 -15.71
C GLY A 93 14.35 -2.36 -15.60
N PRO A 94 13.76 -2.58 -14.39
CA PRO A 94 12.41 -3.12 -14.30
C PRO A 94 11.32 -2.16 -14.77
N ASP A 95 10.21 -2.73 -15.26
CA ASP A 95 8.96 -2.01 -15.49
C ASP A 95 8.19 -1.96 -14.18
N TYR A 96 7.97 -0.77 -13.64
CA TYR A 96 7.28 -0.57 -12.37
C TYR A 96 5.80 -0.23 -12.56
N PHE A 97 4.96 -0.89 -11.76
CA PHE A 97 3.51 -0.71 -11.72
C PHE A 97 3.11 -0.20 -10.33
N TRP A 98 2.67 1.05 -10.24
CA TRP A 98 2.25 1.64 -8.96
C TRP A 98 0.78 1.36 -8.73
N ILE A 99 0.48 0.54 -7.71
CA ILE A 99 -0.87 0.05 -7.39
C ILE A 99 -1.52 0.99 -6.38
N LEU A 100 -2.67 1.54 -6.76
CA LEU A 100 -3.46 2.50 -5.99
C LEU A 100 -4.86 1.94 -5.69
N GLY A 101 -5.42 2.31 -4.54
CA GLY A 101 -6.86 2.28 -4.34
C GLY A 101 -7.55 3.48 -5.00
N ALA A 102 -8.86 3.40 -5.23
CA ALA A 102 -9.64 4.49 -5.82
C ALA A 102 -9.52 5.82 -5.05
N ASP A 103 -9.52 5.76 -3.72
CA ASP A 103 -9.36 6.96 -2.86
C ASP A 103 -7.98 7.61 -3.04
N GLN A 104 -6.93 6.81 -3.23
CA GLN A 104 -5.58 7.32 -3.48
C GLN A 104 -5.47 7.93 -4.88
N LEU A 105 -6.12 7.33 -5.88
CA LEU A 105 -6.18 7.90 -7.22
C LEU A 105 -6.87 9.25 -7.22
N SER A 106 -8.00 9.41 -6.55
CA SER A 106 -8.74 10.69 -6.48
C SER A 106 -7.89 11.82 -5.89
N ASN A 107 -6.93 11.50 -5.03
CA ASN A 107 -6.01 12.44 -4.42
C ASN A 107 -4.61 12.47 -5.07
N PHE A 108 -4.38 11.71 -6.14
CA PHE A 108 -3.05 11.51 -6.71
C PHE A 108 -2.36 12.81 -7.14
N CYS A 109 -3.10 13.74 -7.73
CA CYS A 109 -2.55 15.03 -8.17
C CYS A 109 -2.14 15.97 -7.01
N THR A 110 -2.48 15.64 -5.77
CA THR A 110 -1.97 16.35 -4.58
C THR A 110 -0.60 15.85 -4.12
N TRP A 111 -0.12 14.74 -4.68
CA TRP A 111 1.18 14.20 -4.33
C TRP A 111 2.29 15.08 -4.92
N ARG A 112 3.34 15.28 -4.13
CA ARG A 112 4.48 16.08 -4.58
C ARG A 112 5.08 15.48 -5.85
N ASN A 113 5.19 16.29 -6.90
CA ASN A 113 5.72 15.90 -8.21
C ASN A 113 4.95 14.72 -8.85
N TRP A 114 3.63 14.69 -8.71
CA TRP A 114 2.78 13.60 -9.19
C TRP A 114 2.97 13.28 -10.68
N SER A 115 3.22 14.28 -11.52
CA SER A 115 3.44 14.09 -12.96
C SER A 115 4.75 13.36 -13.26
N GLU A 116 5.80 13.60 -12.48
CA GLU A 116 7.05 12.86 -12.58
C GLU A 116 6.88 11.41 -12.09
N ILE A 117 6.06 11.19 -11.07
CA ILE A 117 5.68 9.84 -10.62
C ILE A 117 4.97 9.12 -11.76
N ALA A 118 3.92 9.75 -12.34
CA ALA A 118 3.16 9.17 -13.44
C ALA A 118 4.03 8.89 -14.68
N ALA A 119 5.08 9.66 -14.93
CA ALA A 119 6.02 9.43 -16.03
C ALA A 119 6.90 8.18 -15.82
N ARG A 120 7.19 7.78 -14.58
CA ARG A 120 8.15 6.71 -14.24
C ARG A 120 7.54 5.35 -14.06
N VAL A 121 6.24 5.28 -13.75
CA VAL A 121 5.55 4.02 -13.46
C VAL A 121 4.29 3.87 -14.29
N GLN A 122 3.86 2.65 -14.50
CA GLN A 122 2.52 2.37 -14.97
C GLN A 122 1.56 2.49 -13.78
N LEU A 123 0.59 3.40 -13.87
CA LEU A 123 -0.44 3.54 -12.83
C LEU A 123 -1.47 2.42 -12.97
N VAL A 124 -1.77 1.78 -11.84
CA VAL A 124 -2.80 0.74 -11.71
C VAL A 124 -3.75 1.15 -10.60
N VAL A 125 -5.04 1.16 -10.86
CA VAL A 125 -6.06 1.45 -9.85
C VAL A 125 -6.93 0.23 -9.59
N ALA A 126 -7.00 -0.18 -8.33
CA ALA A 126 -7.93 -1.20 -7.89
C ALA A 126 -9.32 -0.59 -7.73
N GLN A 127 -10.28 -1.14 -8.46
CA GLN A 127 -11.65 -0.65 -8.50
C GLN A 127 -12.66 -1.78 -8.34
N ARG A 128 -13.70 -1.52 -7.55
CA ARG A 128 -14.85 -2.41 -7.47
C ARG A 128 -15.59 -2.41 -8.81
N PRO A 129 -15.81 -3.57 -9.45
CA PRO A 129 -16.58 -3.65 -10.69
C PRO A 129 -17.94 -2.95 -10.57
N GLY A 130 -18.27 -2.13 -11.56
CA GLY A 130 -19.54 -1.39 -11.60
C GLY A 130 -19.60 -0.12 -10.73
N SER A 131 -18.54 0.20 -9.96
CA SER A 131 -18.46 1.48 -9.25
C SER A 131 -17.83 2.56 -10.16
N PRO A 132 -18.28 3.82 -10.09
CA PRO A 132 -17.65 4.89 -10.86
C PRO A 132 -16.23 5.17 -10.34
N LEU A 133 -15.29 5.32 -11.26
CA LEU A 133 -13.92 5.73 -10.95
C LEU A 133 -13.79 7.24 -11.14
N THR A 134 -13.38 7.93 -10.08
CA THR A 134 -13.10 9.37 -10.15
C THR A 134 -11.62 9.58 -10.46
N VAL A 135 -11.30 9.83 -11.72
CA VAL A 135 -9.95 10.21 -12.16
C VAL A 135 -9.85 11.73 -12.11
N PRO A 136 -8.83 12.31 -11.41
CA PRO A 136 -8.60 13.74 -11.43
C PRO A 136 -8.45 14.27 -12.87
N GLN A 137 -9.08 15.41 -13.18
CA GLN A 137 -9.04 15.97 -14.52
C GLN A 137 -7.61 16.25 -15.00
N GLU A 138 -6.76 16.76 -14.12
CA GLU A 138 -5.34 17.03 -14.41
C GLU A 138 -4.60 15.73 -14.78
N LEU A 139 -4.85 14.63 -14.08
CA LEU A 139 -4.26 13.33 -14.42
C LEU A 139 -4.76 12.82 -15.76
N SER A 140 -6.07 12.92 -16.02
CA SER A 140 -6.66 12.49 -17.30
C SER A 140 -6.07 13.25 -18.48
N GLN A 141 -5.93 14.58 -18.37
CA GLN A 141 -5.31 15.43 -19.39
C GLN A 141 -3.83 15.07 -19.58
N TRP A 142 -3.10 14.85 -18.49
CA TRP A 142 -1.69 14.48 -18.55
C TRP A 142 -1.48 13.12 -19.22
N LEU A 143 -2.28 12.11 -18.88
CA LEU A 143 -2.24 10.78 -19.47
C LEU A 143 -2.45 10.85 -20.99
N THR A 144 -3.47 11.60 -21.44
CA THR A 144 -3.77 11.80 -22.86
C THR A 144 -2.61 12.49 -23.59
N ALA A 145 -2.09 13.57 -23.02
CA ALA A 145 -0.98 14.33 -23.62
C ALA A 145 0.33 13.54 -23.74
N ASN A 146 0.54 12.58 -22.84
CA ASN A 146 1.75 11.75 -22.82
C ASN A 146 1.54 10.35 -23.40
N GLN A 147 0.38 10.07 -24.01
CA GLN A 147 0.04 8.76 -24.60
C GLN A 147 0.19 7.60 -23.59
N ARG A 148 -0.22 7.85 -22.34
CA ARG A 148 -0.19 6.86 -21.27
C ARG A 148 -1.60 6.50 -20.84
N GLU A 149 -1.76 5.28 -20.36
CA GLU A 149 -3.04 4.75 -19.91
C GLU A 149 -3.02 4.49 -18.40
N LEU A 150 -4.18 4.60 -17.79
CA LEU A 150 -4.43 4.10 -16.43
C LEU A 150 -4.96 2.68 -16.54
N ILE A 151 -4.31 1.72 -15.90
CA ILE A 151 -4.81 0.34 -15.87
C ILE A 151 -5.84 0.23 -14.74
N GLU A 152 -7.06 -0.15 -15.10
CA GLU A 152 -8.09 -0.49 -14.14
C GLU A 152 -8.00 -1.98 -13.80
N LEU A 153 -7.76 -2.28 -12.53
CA LEU A 153 -7.73 -3.63 -11.98
C LEU A 153 -9.09 -3.93 -11.35
N PRO A 154 -9.92 -4.81 -11.97
CA PRO A 154 -11.15 -5.26 -11.33
C PRO A 154 -10.82 -5.98 -10.02
N PHE A 155 -11.24 -5.40 -8.90
CA PHE A 155 -10.97 -5.94 -7.57
C PHE A 155 -12.18 -5.76 -6.66
N HIS A 156 -12.61 -6.84 -6.01
CA HIS A 156 -13.62 -6.78 -4.97
C HIS A 156 -12.92 -6.52 -3.63
N PRO A 157 -12.89 -5.25 -3.14
CA PRO A 157 -12.23 -4.97 -1.87
C PRO A 157 -12.89 -5.76 -0.75
N LEU A 158 -12.07 -6.33 0.11
CA LEU A 158 -12.53 -6.83 1.39
C LEU A 158 -12.92 -5.62 2.26
N ASP A 159 -14.01 -5.75 3.00
CA ASP A 159 -14.46 -4.70 3.93
C ASP A 159 -13.61 -4.72 5.21
N VAL A 160 -12.36 -4.30 5.06
CA VAL A 160 -11.35 -4.29 6.13
C VAL A 160 -10.60 -2.98 6.09
N SER A 161 -10.47 -2.34 7.23
CA SER A 161 -9.63 -1.15 7.39
C SER A 161 -8.70 -1.24 8.59
N ALA A 162 -7.51 -0.65 8.48
CA ALA A 162 -6.57 -0.58 9.58
C ALA A 162 -7.16 0.15 10.81
N ASN A 163 -8.04 1.13 10.58
CA ASN A 163 -8.72 1.84 11.67
C ASN A 163 -9.66 0.94 12.46
N GLU A 164 -10.46 0.12 11.77
CA GLU A 164 -11.36 -0.84 12.42
C GLU A 164 -10.56 -1.88 13.22
N ILE A 165 -9.46 -2.38 12.65
CA ILE A 165 -8.58 -3.33 13.33
C ILE A 165 -8.04 -2.73 14.63
N ARG A 166 -7.51 -1.51 14.61
CA ARG A 166 -7.01 -0.84 15.81
C ARG A 166 -8.11 -0.61 16.84
N ASN A 167 -9.33 -0.25 16.40
CA ASN A 167 -10.48 -0.08 17.28
C ASN A 167 -10.87 -1.40 17.95
N ARG A 168 -10.90 -2.52 17.21
CA ARG A 168 -11.18 -3.85 17.80
C ARG A 168 -10.12 -4.24 18.81
N ILE A 169 -8.83 -4.05 18.51
CA ILE A 169 -7.75 -4.33 19.46
C ILE A 169 -7.92 -3.50 20.75
N THR A 170 -8.21 -2.22 20.60
CA THR A 170 -8.44 -1.32 21.74
C THR A 170 -9.60 -1.80 22.62
N ARG A 171 -10.65 -2.39 22.03
CA ARG A 171 -11.82 -2.95 22.73
C ARG A 171 -11.62 -4.41 23.20
N GLY A 172 -10.48 -5.03 22.89
CA GLY A 172 -10.22 -6.44 23.20
C GLY A 172 -11.03 -7.43 22.35
N GLU A 173 -11.53 -7.00 21.20
CA GLU A 173 -12.29 -7.82 20.26
C GLU A 173 -11.39 -8.61 19.33
N SER A 174 -11.89 -9.73 18.76
CA SER A 174 -11.15 -10.55 17.81
C SER A 174 -10.89 -9.82 16.48
N THR A 175 -9.71 -10.06 15.93
CA THR A 175 -9.31 -9.58 14.60
C THR A 175 -8.93 -10.71 13.64
N SER A 176 -9.27 -11.97 13.98
CA SER A 176 -8.85 -13.17 13.26
C SER A 176 -9.35 -13.25 11.81
N ASP A 177 -10.44 -12.54 11.50
CA ASP A 177 -11.03 -12.42 10.17
C ASP A 177 -10.45 -11.27 9.33
N LEU A 178 -9.64 -10.40 9.94
CA LEU A 178 -9.16 -9.16 9.34
C LEU A 178 -7.66 -9.17 9.03
N ILE A 179 -6.87 -9.83 9.88
CA ILE A 179 -5.40 -9.90 9.75
C ILE A 179 -4.90 -11.34 9.84
N PRO A 180 -3.76 -11.67 9.23
CA PRO A 180 -3.12 -12.97 9.43
C PRO A 180 -2.81 -13.21 10.91
N GLU A 181 -2.96 -14.46 11.35
CA GLU A 181 -2.73 -14.86 12.75
C GLU A 181 -1.34 -14.46 13.26
N VAL A 182 -0.31 -14.62 12.43
CA VAL A 182 1.08 -14.23 12.76
C VAL A 182 1.22 -12.73 13.03
N VAL A 183 0.41 -11.89 12.36
CA VAL A 183 0.36 -10.45 12.60
C VAL A 183 -0.38 -10.15 13.92
N ALA A 184 -1.49 -10.84 14.18
CA ALA A 184 -2.23 -10.70 15.42
C ALA A 184 -1.36 -11.08 16.64
N GLN A 185 -0.59 -12.16 16.52
CA GLN A 185 0.37 -12.59 17.52
C GLN A 185 1.44 -11.52 17.75
N TYR A 186 2.08 -11.02 16.69
CA TYR A 186 3.08 -9.95 16.79
C TYR A 186 2.53 -8.70 17.49
N ILE A 187 1.33 -8.25 17.12
CA ILE A 187 0.66 -7.12 17.76
C ILE A 187 0.46 -7.36 19.25
N SER A 188 0.03 -8.57 19.63
CA SER A 188 -0.19 -8.94 21.02
C SER A 188 1.10 -8.97 21.84
N GLU A 189 2.15 -9.59 21.32
CA GLU A 189 3.47 -9.71 21.97
C GLU A 189 4.13 -8.34 22.20
N HIS A 190 3.94 -7.39 21.26
CA HIS A 190 4.51 -6.05 21.35
C HIS A 190 3.56 -5.01 21.97
N GLY A 191 2.37 -5.42 22.41
CA GLY A 191 1.38 -4.53 23.03
C GLY A 191 0.92 -3.37 22.14
N LEU A 192 0.94 -3.56 20.79
CA LEU A 192 0.58 -2.51 19.84
C LEU A 192 -0.93 -2.21 19.89
N TYR A 193 -1.28 -0.97 19.63
CA TYR A 193 -2.67 -0.46 19.51
C TYR A 193 -3.56 -0.63 20.76
N ARG A 194 -2.98 -1.00 21.89
CA ARG A 194 -3.71 -1.04 23.18
C ARG A 194 -3.82 0.36 23.77
N GLN A 195 -4.88 0.62 24.54
CA GLN A 195 -4.92 1.83 25.37
C GLN A 195 -3.73 1.80 26.33
N ARG A 196 -2.93 2.86 26.36
CA ARG A 196 -1.97 3.04 27.45
C ARG A 196 -2.78 3.26 28.71
N THR A 197 -2.85 2.26 29.57
CA THR A 197 -3.25 2.50 30.96
C THR A 197 -2.28 3.53 31.53
N ALA A 198 -2.86 4.68 31.92
CA ALA A 198 -2.12 5.78 32.55
C ALA A 198 -1.60 5.33 33.92
#